data_57b9d34ac34e98cb3016aceed3fd4b75
#
_entry.id   57b9d34ac34e98cb3016aceed3fd4b75
#
_cell.length_a   1.000
_cell.length_b   1.000
_cell.length_c   1.000
_cell.angle_alpha   90.00
_cell.angle_beta   90.00
_cell.angle_gamma   90.00
#
_symmetry.space_group_name_H-M   'P 1'
#
loop_
_entity.id
_entity.type
_entity.pdbx_description
1 polymer ?
#
loop_
_entity_poly.entity_id
_entity_poly.type
_entity_poly.pdbx_seq_one_letter_code
_entity_poly.pdbx_strand_id
1 'polypeptide(L)'
;NLLFSKTVDNWYFEVNTLVEDGSSLFVDQNYHGNALENRKNVVYVRPVAAWQSGAWSAAAAIESNLVNNAYGYQSQSGRWVDQSNRTGYGLTMSWNTLKSDPQDGAVINLSTALLDAADETDFSAGINALWHRVELGYIYAHNKIDQFNMAGVTSECDGDCAILAPGRYDIHTLHTSWQLPNIMAMPNFNIYLGAYASWLDSTAAKSGNPDERYGARVRFKYFF
;
A
#
# COMPACT_ATOMS: atom_id res chain seq x y z
N ASN A 1 7.13 -18.80 -8.89
CA ASN A 1 7.62 -18.05 -7.76
C ASN A 1 8.73 -18.85 -7.08
N LEU A 2 9.90 -18.25 -6.89
CA LEU A 2 11.03 -18.82 -6.18
C LEU A 2 11.38 -17.91 -5.01
N LEU A 3 11.48 -18.50 -3.83
CA LEU A 3 11.83 -17.82 -2.61
C LEU A 3 13.12 -18.42 -2.04
N PHE A 4 14.09 -17.57 -1.80
CA PHE A 4 15.30 -17.92 -1.06
C PHE A 4 15.39 -17.04 0.17
N SER A 5 15.60 -17.61 1.32
CA SER A 5 15.76 -16.85 2.55
C SER A 5 16.85 -17.42 3.46
N LYS A 6 17.44 -16.55 4.26
CA LYS A 6 18.43 -16.92 5.26
C LYS A 6 18.39 -15.95 6.44
N THR A 7 18.46 -16.52 7.63
CA THR A 7 18.67 -15.76 8.87
C THR A 7 20.12 -15.91 9.33
N VAL A 8 20.74 -14.79 9.70
CA VAL A 8 22.09 -14.73 10.26
C VAL A 8 22.05 -13.76 11.44
N ASP A 9 22.21 -14.28 12.65
CA ASP A 9 22.09 -13.52 13.89
C ASP A 9 20.75 -12.73 13.95
N ASN A 10 20.84 -11.43 14.03
CA ASN A 10 19.69 -10.52 14.09
C ASN A 10 19.15 -10.10 12.71
N TRP A 11 19.71 -10.64 11.64
CA TRP A 11 19.36 -10.30 10.27
C TRP A 11 18.59 -11.42 9.58
N TYR A 12 17.58 -11.02 8.83
CA TYR A 12 16.86 -11.87 7.89
C TYR A 12 17.03 -11.30 6.48
N PHE A 13 17.38 -12.16 5.55
CA PHE A 13 17.51 -11.84 4.14
C PHE A 13 16.58 -12.72 3.32
N GLU A 14 15.91 -12.13 2.36
CA GLU A 14 15.02 -12.83 1.45
C GLU A 14 15.21 -12.30 0.03
N VAL A 15 15.15 -13.18 -0.95
CA VAL A 15 14.96 -12.84 -2.36
C VAL A 15 13.79 -13.63 -2.87
N ASN A 16 12.76 -12.94 -3.28
CA ASN A 16 11.58 -13.50 -3.90
C ASN A 16 11.59 -13.14 -5.39
N THR A 17 11.41 -14.14 -6.26
CA THR A 17 11.39 -13.96 -7.70
C THR A 17 10.08 -14.50 -8.25
N LEU A 18 9.34 -13.68 -8.95
CA LEU A 18 8.16 -14.04 -9.71
C LEU A 18 8.53 -13.98 -11.20
N VAL A 19 8.36 -15.11 -11.87
CA VAL A 19 8.47 -15.17 -13.34
C VAL A 19 7.10 -15.53 -13.86
N GLU A 20 6.54 -14.66 -14.68
CA GLU A 20 5.23 -14.83 -15.28
C GLU A 20 5.29 -14.51 -16.76
N ASP A 21 4.65 -15.35 -17.56
CA ASP A 21 4.42 -15.07 -18.96
C ASP A 21 3.13 -14.24 -19.10
N GLY A 22 3.26 -13.02 -19.61
CA GLY A 22 2.10 -12.16 -19.87
C GLY A 22 1.15 -12.72 -20.92
N SER A 23 1.56 -13.75 -21.67
CA SER A 23 0.70 -14.52 -22.58
C SER A 23 0.03 -15.71 -21.91
N SER A 24 0.22 -15.90 -20.60
CA SER A 24 -0.18 -17.07 -19.86
C SER A 24 -1.70 -17.28 -19.77
N LEU A 25 -2.08 -18.25 -18.99
CA LEU A 25 -3.42 -18.79 -18.70
C LEU A 25 -4.60 -17.82 -18.72
N PHE A 26 -4.36 -16.52 -18.64
CA PHE A 26 -5.39 -15.50 -18.54
C PHE A 26 -5.56 -14.66 -19.83
N VAL A 27 -4.78 -14.91 -20.87
CA VAL A 27 -4.82 -14.14 -22.13
C VAL A 27 -6.15 -14.24 -22.83
N ASP A 28 -6.73 -15.42 -22.85
CA ASP A 28 -8.02 -15.68 -23.48
C ASP A 28 -9.19 -15.44 -22.53
N GLN A 29 -8.90 -15.13 -21.28
CA GLN A 29 -9.91 -14.86 -20.28
C GLN A 29 -9.97 -13.36 -20.03
N ASN A 30 -11.12 -12.84 -20.25
CA ASN A 30 -11.48 -11.48 -19.92
C ASN A 30 -11.54 -11.29 -18.40
N TYR A 31 -10.41 -11.45 -17.73
CA TYR A 31 -10.38 -11.40 -16.27
C TYR A 31 -10.85 -10.04 -15.73
N HIS A 32 -10.64 -8.97 -16.49
CA HIS A 32 -11.12 -7.63 -16.17
C HIS A 32 -11.88 -7.00 -17.35
N GLY A 33 -12.52 -7.81 -18.16
CA GLY A 33 -13.24 -7.34 -19.33
C GLY A 33 -12.36 -7.12 -20.57
N ASN A 34 -11.04 -7.14 -20.44
CA ASN A 34 -10.12 -6.91 -21.54
C ASN A 34 -9.01 -7.98 -21.53
N ALA A 35 -8.67 -8.47 -22.71
CA ALA A 35 -7.54 -9.38 -22.87
C ALA A 35 -6.24 -8.68 -22.48
N LEU A 36 -5.34 -9.41 -21.86
CA LEU A 36 -3.97 -8.95 -21.67
C LEU A 36 -3.32 -8.83 -23.07
N GLU A 37 -3.04 -7.62 -23.49
CA GLU A 37 -2.39 -7.41 -24.78
C GLU A 37 -0.90 -7.70 -24.74
N ASN A 38 -0.33 -7.64 -23.57
CA ASN A 38 1.06 -7.95 -23.40
C ASN A 38 1.30 -9.45 -23.36
N ARG A 39 2.17 -9.88 -24.21
CA ARG A 39 2.58 -11.27 -24.37
C ARG A 39 4.05 -11.48 -24.01
N LYS A 40 4.64 -10.52 -23.31
CA LYS A 40 6.03 -10.62 -22.87
C LYS A 40 6.10 -11.06 -21.43
N ASN A 41 7.13 -11.79 -21.12
CA ASN A 41 7.38 -12.25 -19.77
C ASN A 41 7.61 -11.08 -18.84
N VAL A 42 7.12 -11.24 -17.63
CA VAL A 42 7.37 -10.35 -16.50
C VAL A 42 8.24 -11.08 -15.52
N VAL A 43 9.32 -10.45 -15.09
CA VAL A 43 10.21 -10.97 -14.08
C VAL A 43 10.36 -9.95 -12.97
N TYR A 44 9.70 -10.20 -11.85
CA TYR A 44 9.86 -9.39 -10.64
C TYR A 44 10.89 -10.03 -9.72
N VAL A 45 11.77 -9.20 -9.21
CA VAL A 45 12.71 -9.58 -8.15
C VAL A 45 12.50 -8.66 -6.97
N ARG A 46 12.32 -9.26 -5.79
CA ARG A 46 12.12 -8.55 -4.54
C ARG A 46 13.12 -9.02 -3.49
N PRO A 47 14.29 -8.39 -3.38
CA PRO A 47 15.16 -8.54 -2.24
C PRO A 47 14.58 -7.84 -1.01
N VAL A 48 14.70 -8.48 0.15
CA VAL A 48 14.30 -7.96 1.45
C VAL A 48 15.46 -8.16 2.43
N ALA A 49 15.73 -7.15 3.22
CA ALA A 49 16.60 -7.24 4.38
C ALA A 49 15.84 -6.75 5.62
N ALA A 50 15.82 -7.55 6.67
CA ALA A 50 15.20 -7.18 7.93
C ALA A 50 16.18 -7.41 9.09
N TRP A 51 16.09 -6.57 10.09
CA TRP A 51 16.90 -6.61 11.28
C TRP A 51 16.03 -6.44 12.52
N GLN A 52 16.35 -7.17 13.57
CA GLN A 52 15.69 -7.05 14.87
C GLN A 52 16.69 -7.16 15.99
N SER A 53 16.62 -6.24 16.96
CA SER A 53 17.39 -6.28 18.19
C SER A 53 16.66 -5.62 19.34
N GLY A 54 16.39 -6.39 20.39
CA GLY A 54 15.62 -5.90 21.53
C GLY A 54 14.25 -5.38 21.11
N ALA A 55 13.96 -4.12 21.45
CA ALA A 55 12.70 -3.45 21.09
C ALA A 55 12.67 -2.89 19.65
N TRP A 56 13.79 -2.93 18.94
CA TRP A 56 13.90 -2.33 17.62
C TRP A 56 13.81 -3.37 16.51
N SER A 57 13.12 -3.01 15.45
CA SER A 57 13.15 -3.73 14.18
C SER A 57 13.17 -2.74 13.02
N ALA A 58 13.79 -3.16 11.94
CA ALA A 58 13.81 -2.42 10.68
C ALA A 58 13.77 -3.40 9.51
N ALA A 59 13.14 -3.03 8.42
CA ALA A 59 13.15 -3.81 7.19
C ALA A 59 13.17 -2.88 5.98
N ALA A 60 13.91 -3.28 4.97
CA ALA A 60 13.95 -2.63 3.67
C ALA A 60 13.67 -3.66 2.58
N ALA A 61 12.93 -3.25 1.57
CA ALA A 61 12.63 -4.05 0.39
C ALA A 61 12.74 -3.21 -0.87
N ILE A 62 13.15 -3.86 -1.95
CA ILE A 62 13.07 -3.31 -3.30
C ILE A 62 12.28 -4.33 -4.11
N GLU A 63 11.38 -3.87 -4.97
CA GLU A 63 10.69 -4.72 -5.94
C GLU A 63 10.84 -4.10 -7.31
N SER A 64 11.40 -4.83 -8.24
CA SER A 64 11.65 -4.32 -9.59
C SER A 64 11.27 -5.34 -10.64
N ASN A 65 10.63 -4.87 -11.71
CA ASN A 65 10.48 -5.65 -12.93
C ASN A 65 11.78 -5.55 -13.75
N LEU A 66 12.40 -6.69 -14.00
CA LEU A 66 13.66 -6.78 -14.73
C LEU A 66 13.47 -6.84 -16.27
N VAL A 67 12.25 -6.97 -16.74
CA VAL A 67 11.96 -7.08 -18.17
C VAL A 67 11.58 -5.71 -18.72
N ASN A 68 12.39 -5.22 -19.63
CA ASN A 68 12.11 -4.01 -20.40
C ASN A 68 10.99 -4.27 -21.42
N ASN A 69 10.19 -3.25 -21.69
CA ASN A 69 9.03 -3.30 -22.60
C ASN A 69 8.00 -4.37 -22.23
N ALA A 70 7.80 -4.61 -20.94
CA ALA A 70 6.66 -5.36 -20.47
C ALA A 70 5.43 -4.45 -20.53
N TYR A 71 4.60 -4.66 -21.53
CA TYR A 71 3.32 -3.95 -21.58
C TYR A 71 2.46 -4.39 -20.41
N GLY A 72 1.66 -3.49 -19.95
CA GLY A 72 0.75 -3.79 -18.88
C GLY A 72 -0.56 -4.42 -19.35
N TYR A 73 -1.50 -4.40 -18.49
CA TYR A 73 -2.86 -4.80 -18.76
C TYR A 73 -3.79 -3.58 -18.71
N GLN A 74 -4.88 -3.67 -19.40
CA GLN A 74 -5.94 -2.68 -19.27
C GLN A 74 -6.80 -3.01 -18.04
N SER A 75 -6.90 -2.07 -17.12
CA SER A 75 -7.75 -2.21 -15.95
C SER A 75 -9.24 -2.13 -16.33
N GLN A 76 -10.14 -2.47 -15.41
CA GLN A 76 -11.60 -2.31 -15.60
C GLN A 76 -12.02 -0.88 -15.92
N SER A 77 -11.26 0.11 -15.45
CA SER A 77 -11.48 1.53 -15.75
C SER A 77 -10.95 1.95 -17.13
N GLY A 78 -10.43 1.02 -17.93
CA GLY A 78 -9.82 1.31 -19.22
C GLY A 78 -8.39 1.86 -19.15
N ARG A 79 -7.81 1.97 -17.93
CA ARG A 79 -6.45 2.44 -17.75
C ARG A 79 -5.45 1.37 -18.16
N TRP A 80 -4.48 1.73 -18.97
CA TRP A 80 -3.29 0.93 -19.19
C TRP A 80 -2.35 1.04 -18.00
N VAL A 81 -1.92 -0.10 -17.49
CA VAL A 81 -0.90 -0.18 -16.44
C VAL A 81 0.37 -0.72 -17.07
N ASP A 82 1.31 0.16 -17.34
CA ASP A 82 2.63 -0.26 -17.84
C ASP A 82 3.39 -0.98 -16.72
N GLN A 83 3.90 -2.15 -17.02
CA GLN A 83 4.69 -2.98 -16.12
C GLN A 83 6.19 -2.84 -16.36
N SER A 84 6.60 -2.14 -17.42
CA SER A 84 8.01 -1.87 -17.66
C SER A 84 8.54 -0.82 -16.69
N ASN A 85 9.79 -1.00 -16.31
CA ASN A 85 10.52 -0.03 -15.49
C ASN A 85 9.79 0.39 -14.18
N ARG A 86 8.99 -0.50 -13.61
CA ARG A 86 8.41 -0.27 -12.29
C ARG A 86 9.37 -0.75 -11.22
N THR A 87 9.74 0.14 -10.33
CA THR A 87 10.55 -0.20 -9.17
C THR A 87 9.94 0.42 -7.92
N GLY A 88 9.63 -0.44 -6.97
CA GLY A 88 9.14 -0.05 -5.66
C GLY A 88 10.26 -0.18 -4.61
N TYR A 89 10.30 0.75 -3.68
CA TYR A 89 11.19 0.78 -2.54
C TYR A 89 10.35 0.89 -1.27
N GLY A 90 10.67 0.11 -0.27
CA GLY A 90 10.01 0.16 1.02
C GLY A 90 11.01 0.17 2.16
N LEU A 91 10.75 0.98 3.17
CA LEU A 91 11.48 1.00 4.43
C LEU A 91 10.51 1.08 5.58
N THR A 92 10.70 0.21 6.57
CA THR A 92 9.96 0.25 7.83
C THR A 92 10.89 0.21 9.01
N MET A 93 10.52 0.88 10.08
CA MET A 93 11.21 0.85 11.35
C MET A 93 10.19 0.82 12.47
N SER A 94 10.42 0.00 13.48
CA SER A 94 9.53 -0.11 14.63
C SER A 94 10.33 -0.12 15.92
N TRP A 95 9.81 0.60 16.90
CA TRP A 95 10.20 0.48 18.30
C TRP A 95 9.01 -0.05 19.07
N ASN A 96 9.17 -1.23 19.67
CA ASN A 96 8.10 -1.95 20.33
C ASN A 96 8.52 -2.40 21.73
N THR A 97 7.90 -1.84 22.73
CA THR A 97 8.09 -2.19 24.15
C THR A 97 6.85 -2.81 24.77
N LEU A 98 5.84 -3.17 23.96
CA LEU A 98 4.64 -3.81 24.46
C LEU A 98 4.97 -5.10 25.18
N LYS A 99 4.32 -5.28 26.31
CA LYS A 99 4.28 -6.51 27.09
C LYS A 99 2.96 -7.26 26.83
N SER A 100 2.71 -8.28 27.62
CA SER A 100 1.48 -9.07 27.54
C SER A 100 0.21 -8.23 27.71
N ASP A 101 0.24 -7.19 28.56
CA ASP A 101 -0.83 -6.21 28.64
C ASP A 101 -0.52 -5.01 27.72
N PRO A 102 -1.39 -4.68 26.74
CA PRO A 102 -1.21 -3.50 25.88
C PRO A 102 -1.17 -2.15 26.61
N GLN A 103 -1.50 -2.10 27.90
CA GLN A 103 -1.30 -0.90 28.72
C GLN A 103 0.16 -0.71 29.14
N ASP A 104 0.95 -1.79 29.09
CA ASP A 104 2.34 -1.78 29.48
C ASP A 104 3.23 -1.67 28.25
N GLY A 105 3.65 -0.47 27.96
CA GLY A 105 4.56 -0.21 26.88
C GLY A 105 3.95 0.63 25.75
N ALA A 106 4.72 0.79 24.69
CA ALA A 106 4.34 1.56 23.52
C ALA A 106 4.91 0.92 22.25
N VAL A 107 4.30 1.22 21.13
CA VAL A 107 4.84 0.93 19.80
C VAL A 107 4.88 2.22 19.00
N ILE A 108 5.99 2.47 18.33
CA ILE A 108 6.12 3.52 17.33
C ILE A 108 6.57 2.85 16.03
N ASN A 109 5.81 3.04 14.97
CA ASN A 109 6.15 2.54 13.65
C ASN A 109 6.36 3.71 12.69
N LEU A 110 7.40 3.62 11.89
CA LEU A 110 7.69 4.47 10.76
C LEU A 110 7.66 3.62 9.50
N SER A 111 7.06 4.12 8.44
CA SER A 111 7.06 3.46 7.14
C SER A 111 7.23 4.48 6.03
N THR A 112 7.98 4.11 5.01
CA THR A 112 8.07 4.87 3.76
C THR A 112 8.00 3.92 2.59
N ALA A 113 7.37 4.36 1.51
CA ALA A 113 7.38 3.65 0.24
C ALA A 113 7.55 4.66 -0.90
N LEU A 114 8.28 4.24 -1.90
CA LEU A 114 8.46 4.96 -3.16
C LEU A 114 8.20 3.99 -4.31
N LEU A 115 7.36 4.38 -5.23
CA LEU A 115 7.20 3.74 -6.53
C LEU A 115 7.74 4.66 -7.61
N ASP A 116 8.63 4.14 -8.42
CA ASP A 116 9.13 4.79 -9.61
C ASP A 116 8.72 3.97 -10.83
N ALA A 117 7.96 4.58 -11.70
CA ALA A 117 7.42 3.98 -12.91
C ALA A 117 7.45 4.99 -14.07
N ALA A 118 7.24 4.50 -15.29
CA ALA A 118 7.34 5.32 -16.50
C ALA A 118 6.41 6.54 -16.48
N ASP A 119 5.19 6.37 -15.95
CA ASP A 119 4.13 7.37 -16.03
C ASP A 119 3.73 7.92 -14.66
N GLU A 120 4.33 7.44 -13.59
CA GLU A 120 3.98 7.85 -12.23
C GLU A 120 5.15 7.70 -11.26
N THR A 121 5.19 8.59 -10.30
CA THR A 121 6.06 8.49 -9.14
C THR A 121 5.22 8.69 -7.90
N ASP A 122 5.19 7.68 -7.03
CA ASP A 122 4.39 7.70 -5.82
C ASP A 122 5.32 7.59 -4.61
N PHE A 123 5.16 8.49 -3.68
CA PHE A 123 5.85 8.47 -2.41
C PHE A 123 4.83 8.45 -1.28
N SER A 124 5.08 7.65 -0.26
CA SER A 124 4.32 7.71 0.98
C SER A 124 5.23 7.60 2.19
N ALA A 125 4.86 8.29 3.25
CA ALA A 125 5.48 8.19 4.55
C ALA A 125 4.40 8.18 5.64
N GLY A 126 4.57 7.31 6.63
CA GLY A 126 3.64 7.20 7.73
C GLY A 126 4.35 7.01 9.05
N ILE A 127 3.75 7.57 10.08
CA ILE A 127 4.09 7.31 11.49
C ILE A 127 2.82 6.94 12.22
N ASN A 128 2.88 5.88 13.03
CA ASN A 128 1.85 5.61 14.00
C ASN A 128 2.45 5.25 15.35
N ALA A 129 1.75 5.63 16.39
CA ALA A 129 2.12 5.36 17.78
C ALA A 129 0.93 4.73 18.50
N LEU A 130 1.16 3.57 19.11
CA LEU A 130 0.23 2.92 20.01
C LEU A 130 0.71 3.09 21.44
N TRP A 131 -0.13 3.64 22.30
CA TRP A 131 0.11 3.81 23.73
C TRP A 131 -1.19 3.70 24.49
N HIS A 132 -1.20 2.93 25.58
CA HIS A 132 -2.38 2.72 26.41
C HIS A 132 -3.65 2.38 25.61
N ARG A 133 -3.54 1.50 24.60
CA ARG A 133 -4.65 1.08 23.72
C ARG A 133 -5.21 2.18 22.81
N VAL A 134 -4.58 3.35 22.78
CA VAL A 134 -4.89 4.40 21.82
C VAL A 134 -3.80 4.42 20.76
N GLU A 135 -4.21 4.36 19.52
CA GLU A 135 -3.34 4.54 18.36
C GLU A 135 -3.59 5.91 17.76
N LEU A 136 -2.52 6.60 17.45
CA LEU A 136 -2.51 7.83 16.67
C LEU A 136 -1.58 7.64 15.50
N GLY A 137 -2.00 8.03 14.33
CA GLY A 137 -1.17 7.94 13.15
C GLY A 137 -1.39 9.09 12.18
N TYR A 138 -0.35 9.32 11.42
CA TYR A 138 -0.34 10.27 10.32
C TYR A 138 0.30 9.63 9.11
N ILE A 139 -0.33 9.80 7.95
CA ILE A 139 0.17 9.33 6.66
C ILE A 139 0.19 10.51 5.71
N TYR A 140 1.30 10.67 5.04
CA TYR A 140 1.46 11.55 3.90
C TYR A 140 1.69 10.71 2.64
N ALA A 141 0.99 11.04 1.57
CA ALA A 141 1.22 10.45 0.27
C ALA A 141 1.34 11.56 -0.78
N HIS A 142 2.33 11.42 -1.64
CA HIS A 142 2.59 12.29 -2.78
C HIS A 142 2.59 11.44 -4.04
N ASN A 143 1.62 11.69 -4.90
CA ASN A 143 1.48 10.97 -6.16
C ASN A 143 1.67 11.97 -7.30
N LYS A 144 2.63 11.69 -8.17
CA LYS A 144 2.86 12.43 -9.40
C LYS A 144 2.53 11.53 -10.57
N ILE A 145 1.55 11.93 -11.34
CA ILE A 145 1.06 11.20 -12.49
C ILE A 145 1.30 12.06 -13.72
N ASP A 146 2.18 11.58 -14.60
CA ASP A 146 2.61 12.35 -15.79
C ASP A 146 1.70 12.09 -16.99
N GLN A 147 1.25 10.85 -17.16
CA GLN A 147 0.33 10.48 -18.24
C GLN A 147 -0.67 9.43 -17.77
N PHE A 148 -1.92 9.62 -18.16
CA PHE A 148 -2.85 8.51 -18.25
C PHE A 148 -3.06 8.18 -19.71
N ASN A 149 -2.63 7.02 -20.13
CA ASN A 149 -3.08 6.48 -21.39
C ASN A 149 -4.52 6.01 -21.23
N MET A 150 -5.44 6.97 -21.37
CA MET A 150 -6.87 6.78 -21.22
C MET A 150 -7.52 6.39 -22.55
N ALA A 151 -6.81 5.64 -23.41
CA ALA A 151 -7.40 5.14 -24.63
C ALA A 151 -8.65 4.32 -24.32
N GLY A 152 -9.83 4.88 -24.57
CA GLY A 152 -11.11 4.22 -24.38
C GLY A 152 -11.93 4.62 -23.15
N VAL A 153 -11.46 5.52 -22.31
CA VAL A 153 -12.32 6.12 -21.29
C VAL A 153 -13.17 7.18 -21.97
N THR A 154 -14.36 6.78 -22.36
CA THR A 154 -15.40 7.69 -22.78
C THR A 154 -15.97 8.42 -21.56
N SER A 155 -16.62 9.54 -21.78
CA SER A 155 -17.21 10.45 -20.78
C SER A 155 -18.25 9.84 -19.82
N GLU A 156 -18.36 8.54 -19.74
CA GLU A 156 -19.30 7.81 -18.90
C GLU A 156 -18.73 7.33 -17.57
N CYS A 157 -17.61 7.88 -17.17
CA CYS A 157 -17.12 7.66 -15.82
C CYS A 157 -17.96 8.46 -14.84
N ASP A 158 -18.85 7.82 -14.12
CA ASP A 158 -19.53 8.39 -12.96
C ASP A 158 -18.50 8.90 -11.94
N GLY A 159 -18.30 10.21 -11.94
CA GLY A 159 -17.67 11.00 -10.87
C GLY A 159 -16.26 10.61 -10.38
N ASP A 160 -15.95 9.34 -10.28
CA ASP A 160 -14.71 8.85 -9.67
C ASP A 160 -13.50 8.84 -10.61
N CYS A 161 -13.68 8.98 -11.88
CA CYS A 161 -12.59 8.93 -12.88
C CYS A 161 -11.73 10.18 -12.89
N ALA A 162 -12.22 11.26 -12.40
CA ALA A 162 -11.53 12.53 -12.38
C ALA A 162 -10.43 12.63 -11.30
N ILE A 163 -10.41 11.70 -10.34
CA ILE A 163 -9.34 11.58 -9.34
C ILE A 163 -8.01 11.16 -10.00
N LEU A 164 -8.07 10.70 -11.22
CA LEU A 164 -6.93 10.10 -11.92
C LEU A 164 -6.37 10.97 -13.04
N ALA A 165 -6.71 12.27 -13.11
CA ALA A 165 -6.13 13.18 -14.09
C ALA A 165 -4.62 13.34 -13.87
N PRO A 166 -3.82 13.54 -14.92
CA PRO A 166 -2.42 13.88 -14.75
C PRO A 166 -2.23 15.08 -13.83
N GLY A 167 -1.26 15.00 -12.94
CA GLY A 167 -1.03 16.06 -11.97
C GLY A 167 -0.34 15.56 -10.71
N ARG A 168 -0.26 16.41 -9.71
CA ARG A 168 0.25 16.09 -8.39
C ARG A 168 -0.89 16.03 -7.39
N TYR A 169 -0.79 15.06 -6.51
CA TYR A 169 -1.76 14.79 -5.46
C TYR A 169 -1.01 14.62 -4.14
N ASP A 170 -1.18 15.58 -3.25
CA ASP A 170 -0.66 15.52 -1.89
C ASP A 170 -1.80 15.16 -0.96
N ILE A 171 -1.71 14.00 -0.33
CA ILE A 171 -2.76 13.45 0.53
C ILE A 171 -2.23 13.36 1.94
N HIS A 172 -2.94 13.95 2.85
CA HIS A 172 -2.65 13.89 4.27
C HIS A 172 -3.76 13.15 4.97
N THR A 173 -3.43 12.20 5.84
CA THR A 173 -4.40 11.46 6.61
C THR A 173 -3.98 11.38 8.06
N LEU A 174 -4.83 11.87 8.95
CA LEU A 174 -4.76 11.61 10.39
C LEU A 174 -5.73 10.49 10.74
N HIS A 175 -5.30 9.55 11.54
CA HIS A 175 -6.17 8.50 12.04
C HIS A 175 -5.92 8.24 13.52
N THR A 176 -6.95 7.75 14.18
CA THR A 176 -6.88 7.29 15.56
C THR A 176 -7.70 6.03 15.73
N SER A 177 -7.29 5.20 16.65
CA SER A 177 -8.11 4.08 17.10
C SER A 177 -7.98 3.87 18.60
N TRP A 178 -9.03 3.35 19.21
CA TRP A 178 -9.09 3.02 20.63
C TRP A 178 -9.63 1.61 20.82
N GLN A 179 -8.89 0.79 21.52
CA GLN A 179 -9.29 -0.56 21.90
C GLN A 179 -9.99 -0.57 23.26
N LEU A 180 -11.21 -1.07 23.28
CA LEU A 180 -11.99 -1.37 24.46
C LEU A 180 -11.99 -2.90 24.66
N PRO A 181 -11.23 -3.43 25.63
CA PRO A 181 -11.11 -4.86 25.82
C PRO A 181 -12.20 -5.42 26.73
N ASN A 182 -12.40 -6.74 26.63
CA ASN A 182 -13.24 -7.52 27.55
C ASN A 182 -14.65 -6.94 27.77
N ILE A 183 -15.28 -6.54 26.69
CA ILE A 183 -16.62 -5.94 26.72
C ILE A 183 -17.65 -6.96 27.24
N MET A 184 -18.61 -6.48 28.03
CA MET A 184 -19.67 -7.28 28.68
C MET A 184 -19.11 -8.41 29.57
N ALA A 185 -17.95 -8.20 30.16
CA ALA A 185 -17.23 -9.20 30.97
C ALA A 185 -16.91 -10.50 30.20
N MET A 186 -16.93 -10.46 28.86
CA MET A 186 -16.52 -11.58 28.04
C MET A 186 -15.00 -11.45 27.76
N PRO A 187 -14.18 -12.38 28.27
CA PRO A 187 -12.77 -12.41 27.93
C PRO A 187 -12.62 -12.58 26.40
N ASN A 188 -11.64 -11.92 25.83
CA ASN A 188 -11.37 -11.94 24.40
C ASN A 188 -12.37 -11.21 23.48
N PHE A 189 -13.41 -10.57 24.01
CA PHE A 189 -14.30 -9.73 23.21
C PHE A 189 -13.83 -8.27 23.29
N ASN A 190 -13.39 -7.75 22.15
CA ASN A 190 -12.86 -6.39 22.06
C ASN A 190 -13.65 -5.56 21.05
N ILE A 191 -13.83 -4.28 21.36
CA ILE A 191 -14.35 -3.28 20.45
C ILE A 191 -13.21 -2.32 20.09
N TYR A 192 -13.07 -2.02 18.81
CA TYR A 192 -12.15 -1.00 18.33
C TYR A 192 -12.97 0.14 17.74
N LEU A 193 -12.75 1.32 18.25
CA LEU A 193 -13.32 2.57 17.72
C LEU A 193 -12.22 3.26 16.95
N GLY A 194 -12.48 3.59 15.69
CA GLY A 194 -11.52 4.29 14.84
C GLY A 194 -12.17 5.49 14.16
N ALA A 195 -11.36 6.51 13.92
CA ALA A 195 -11.73 7.68 13.13
C ALA A 195 -10.56 8.13 12.29
N TYR A 196 -10.85 8.74 11.15
CA TYR A 196 -9.83 9.37 10.32
C TYR A 196 -10.36 10.65 9.69
N ALA A 197 -9.43 11.53 9.37
CA ALA A 197 -9.62 12.69 8.53
C ALA A 197 -8.54 12.69 7.46
N SER A 198 -8.93 12.87 6.22
CA SER A 198 -8.03 12.93 5.08
C SER A 198 -8.34 14.15 4.24
N TRP A 199 -7.32 14.85 3.78
CA TRP A 199 -7.46 16.00 2.89
C TRP A 199 -6.46 15.91 1.75
N LEU A 200 -6.88 16.42 0.62
CA LEU A 200 -6.18 16.37 -0.65
C LEU A 200 -5.82 17.80 -1.09
N ASP A 201 -4.55 18.02 -1.40
CA ASP A 201 -4.10 19.12 -2.23
C ASP A 201 -3.68 18.59 -3.61
N SER A 202 -4.21 19.16 -4.67
CA SER A 202 -4.00 18.68 -6.02
C SER A 202 -3.84 19.81 -7.02
N THR A 203 -2.88 19.63 -7.93
CA THR A 203 -2.73 20.50 -9.10
C THR A 203 -3.56 20.02 -10.30
N ALA A 204 -4.16 18.84 -10.22
CA ALA A 204 -5.05 18.34 -11.25
C ALA A 204 -6.35 19.18 -11.30
N ALA A 205 -7.03 19.16 -12.45
CA ALA A 205 -8.31 19.84 -12.58
C ALA A 205 -9.29 19.33 -11.51
N LYS A 206 -9.92 20.26 -10.78
CA LYS A 206 -10.88 19.90 -9.74
C LYS A 206 -12.06 19.15 -10.36
N SER A 207 -12.25 17.96 -9.91
CA SER A 207 -13.24 17.03 -10.46
C SER A 207 -14.58 17.05 -9.77
N GLY A 208 -14.84 18.00 -8.87
CA GLY A 208 -16.04 18.02 -8.06
C GLY A 208 -16.06 17.04 -6.88
N ASN A 209 -15.03 16.23 -6.72
CA ASN A 209 -14.86 15.39 -5.53
C ASN A 209 -14.43 16.24 -4.33
N PRO A 210 -14.91 15.92 -3.12
CA PRO A 210 -14.50 16.66 -1.93
C PRO A 210 -12.99 16.51 -1.70
N ASP A 211 -12.32 17.64 -1.44
CA ASP A 211 -10.91 17.68 -1.06
C ASP A 211 -10.69 17.11 0.36
N GLU A 212 -11.77 16.83 1.07
CA GLU A 212 -11.74 16.33 2.44
C GLU A 212 -12.64 15.09 2.59
N ARG A 213 -12.14 14.11 3.35
CA ARG A 213 -12.86 12.89 3.69
C ARG A 213 -12.73 12.60 5.17
N TYR A 214 -13.85 12.25 5.78
CA TYR A 214 -13.91 11.84 7.19
C TYR A 214 -14.56 10.48 7.28
N GLY A 215 -14.11 9.69 8.23
CA GLY A 215 -14.75 8.40 8.48
C GLY A 215 -14.60 7.97 9.92
N ALA A 216 -15.54 7.16 10.37
CA ALA A 216 -15.50 6.47 11.63
C ALA A 216 -15.77 4.98 11.41
N ARG A 217 -15.16 4.16 12.24
CA ARG A 217 -15.28 2.71 12.17
C ARG A 217 -15.47 2.13 13.57
N VAL A 218 -16.42 1.23 13.69
CA VAL A 218 -16.55 0.35 14.85
C VAL A 218 -16.26 -1.07 14.39
N ARG A 219 -15.33 -1.73 15.06
CA ARG A 219 -14.95 -3.11 14.75
C ARG A 219 -15.10 -3.95 16.00
N PHE A 220 -15.86 -5.03 15.87
CA PHE A 220 -16.01 -6.07 16.89
C PHE A 220 -15.05 -7.20 16.58
N LYS A 221 -14.31 -7.67 17.58
CA LYS A 221 -13.37 -8.76 17.42
C LYS A 221 -13.47 -9.71 18.60
N TYR A 222 -13.77 -10.94 18.33
CA TYR A 222 -13.81 -12.02 19.30
C TYR A 222 -12.72 -13.05 18.94
N PHE A 223 -11.92 -13.43 19.93
CA PHE A 223 -10.88 -14.43 19.76
C PHE A 223 -11.33 -15.73 20.45
N PHE A 224 -11.44 -16.79 19.71
CA PHE A 224 -11.78 -18.14 20.18
C PHE A 224 -10.57 -18.83 20.78
#